data_9bc5830a55065e31a52d25c7724b75a2
#
_entry.id   9bc5830a55065e31a52d25c7724b75a2
#
_cell.length_a   1.000
_cell.length_b   1.000
_cell.length_c   1.000
_cell.angle_alpha   90.00
_cell.angle_beta   90.00
_cell.angle_gamma   90.00
#
_symmetry.space_group_name_H-M   'P 1'
#
loop_
_entity.id
_entity.type
_entity.pdbx_description
1 polymer ?
#
loop_
_entity_poly.entity_id
_entity_poly.type
_entity_poly.pdbx_seq_one_letter_code
_entity_poly.pdbx_strand_id
1 'polypeptide(L)'
;MGWQLKREEQLDGERLRAMLEENPARAAQAIVGAAGQGVVEAQALLGQILLDGRGIERDAPLALRWFEIAANNGHVMARNMLGRCHEHGWGCLPDARQAAAHYRLAAGAGLDWGLYNYANLLATGRGVVADQAAALACYRQAAEQGHAKSMNLYGRYLEQGMATATDRQAAYEWYQRSARAGDFRGQFSLATALFEAGRVEQALHWFEQALANGNLNFMRVCTPMLEQLGDERLGGLAQAYRLRLEQLQQEAA
;
A
#
# COMPACT_ATOMS: atom_id res chain seq x y z
N MET A 1 -51.65 -15.57 -17.33
CA MET A 1 -50.28 -16.00 -17.12
C MET A 1 -49.47 -14.75 -16.76
N GLY A 2 -49.20 -14.58 -15.47
CA GLY A 2 -48.47 -13.39 -14.99
C GLY A 2 -46.98 -13.60 -15.18
N TRP A 3 -46.32 -12.71 -15.92
CA TRP A 3 -44.90 -12.61 -15.99
C TRP A 3 -44.42 -11.95 -14.68
N GLN A 4 -43.87 -12.74 -13.73
CA GLN A 4 -43.08 -12.22 -12.63
C GLN A 4 -41.73 -11.81 -13.22
N LEU A 5 -41.47 -10.52 -13.37
CA LEU A 5 -40.15 -9.96 -13.53
C LEU A 5 -39.33 -10.42 -12.31
N LYS A 6 -38.40 -11.35 -12.49
CA LYS A 6 -37.36 -11.61 -11.48
C LYS A 6 -36.68 -10.28 -11.23
N ARG A 7 -36.71 -9.81 -9.99
CA ARG A 7 -35.87 -8.72 -9.52
C ARG A 7 -34.44 -9.08 -9.92
N GLU A 8 -33.87 -8.33 -10.86
CA GLU A 8 -32.45 -8.40 -11.12
C GLU A 8 -31.79 -8.09 -9.78
N GLU A 9 -31.12 -9.09 -9.18
CA GLU A 9 -30.32 -8.91 -7.99
C GLU A 9 -29.23 -7.90 -8.38
N GLN A 10 -29.29 -6.70 -7.83
CA GLN A 10 -28.23 -5.70 -8.01
C GLN A 10 -26.95 -6.34 -7.46
N LEU A 11 -26.02 -6.63 -8.36
CA LEU A 11 -24.70 -7.09 -8.02
C LEU A 11 -23.93 -5.88 -7.46
N ASP A 12 -23.84 -5.81 -6.14
CA ASP A 12 -23.01 -4.81 -5.48
C ASP A 12 -21.53 -5.18 -5.54
N GLY A 13 -20.66 -4.23 -5.19
CA GLY A 13 -19.21 -4.42 -5.25
C GLY A 13 -18.70 -5.52 -4.34
N GLU A 14 -19.32 -5.76 -3.19
CA GLU A 14 -18.91 -6.81 -2.24
C GLU A 14 -19.19 -8.20 -2.81
N ARG A 15 -20.37 -8.38 -3.39
CA ARG A 15 -20.77 -9.63 -4.04
C ARG A 15 -19.88 -9.96 -5.25
N LEU A 16 -19.55 -8.95 -6.05
CA LEU A 16 -18.60 -9.12 -7.17
C LEU A 16 -17.20 -9.53 -6.70
N ARG A 17 -16.70 -8.97 -5.58
CA ARG A 17 -15.43 -9.38 -4.99
C ARG A 17 -15.48 -10.82 -4.46
N ALA A 18 -16.54 -11.21 -3.76
CA ALA A 18 -16.71 -12.58 -3.29
C ALA A 18 -16.72 -13.59 -4.45
N MET A 19 -17.40 -13.26 -5.54
CA MET A 19 -17.40 -14.10 -6.74
C MET A 19 -16.01 -14.27 -7.36
N LEU A 20 -15.11 -13.25 -7.27
CA LEU A 20 -13.74 -13.35 -7.76
C LEU A 20 -12.90 -14.37 -7.00
N GLU A 21 -13.20 -14.64 -5.72
CA GLU A 21 -12.52 -15.67 -4.93
C GLU A 21 -13.01 -17.08 -5.32
N GLU A 22 -14.31 -17.23 -5.61
CA GLU A 22 -14.91 -18.52 -5.90
C GLU A 22 -14.70 -18.97 -7.36
N ASN A 23 -14.95 -18.07 -8.31
CA ASN A 23 -14.85 -18.34 -9.75
C ASN A 23 -14.45 -17.07 -10.53
N PRO A 24 -13.16 -16.82 -10.69
CA PRO A 24 -12.66 -15.60 -11.33
C PRO A 24 -13.22 -15.34 -12.73
N ALA A 25 -13.36 -16.38 -13.57
CA ALA A 25 -13.83 -16.22 -14.94
C ALA A 25 -15.32 -15.80 -15.00
N ARG A 26 -16.16 -16.42 -14.17
CA ARG A 26 -17.58 -16.07 -14.06
C ARG A 26 -17.74 -14.67 -13.46
N ALA A 27 -16.94 -14.34 -12.46
CA ALA A 27 -16.94 -13.01 -11.86
C ALA A 27 -16.52 -11.93 -12.87
N ALA A 28 -15.49 -12.18 -13.68
CA ALA A 28 -15.06 -11.24 -14.71
C ALA A 28 -16.17 -10.95 -15.72
N GLN A 29 -16.94 -11.96 -16.16
CA GLN A 29 -18.08 -11.75 -17.04
C GLN A 29 -19.16 -10.88 -16.40
N ALA A 30 -19.49 -11.12 -15.12
CA ALA A 30 -20.47 -10.31 -14.38
C ALA A 30 -19.97 -8.87 -14.19
N ILE A 31 -18.68 -8.68 -13.86
CA ILE A 31 -18.06 -7.36 -13.71
C ILE A 31 -18.07 -6.58 -15.03
N VAL A 32 -17.73 -7.21 -16.16
CA VAL A 32 -17.82 -6.59 -17.49
C VAL A 32 -19.24 -6.13 -17.79
N GLY A 33 -20.23 -6.99 -17.55
CA GLY A 33 -21.63 -6.63 -17.74
C GLY A 33 -22.08 -5.45 -16.88
N ALA A 34 -21.77 -5.47 -15.58
CA ALA A 34 -22.13 -4.40 -14.64
C ALA A 34 -21.40 -3.09 -14.95
N ALA A 35 -20.11 -3.14 -15.33
CA ALA A 35 -19.31 -1.98 -15.72
C ALA A 35 -19.88 -1.32 -16.99
N GLY A 36 -20.32 -2.12 -17.97
CA GLY A 36 -21.02 -1.65 -19.18
C GLY A 36 -22.37 -1.00 -18.91
N GLN A 37 -23.03 -1.39 -17.84
CA GLN A 37 -24.28 -0.75 -17.36
C GLN A 37 -24.03 0.52 -16.53
N GLY A 38 -22.77 0.92 -16.33
CA GLY A 38 -22.42 2.14 -15.61
C GLY A 38 -22.26 1.98 -14.08
N VAL A 39 -22.24 0.75 -13.56
CA VAL A 39 -21.98 0.51 -12.12
C VAL A 39 -20.54 0.90 -11.80
N VAL A 40 -20.36 2.00 -11.06
CA VAL A 40 -19.06 2.65 -10.83
C VAL A 40 -18.07 1.73 -10.11
N GLU A 41 -18.55 0.97 -9.12
CA GLU A 41 -17.72 -0.01 -8.41
C GLU A 41 -17.25 -1.14 -9.36
N ALA A 42 -18.13 -1.60 -10.26
CA ALA A 42 -17.75 -2.60 -11.25
C ALA A 42 -16.75 -2.05 -12.29
N GLN A 43 -16.83 -0.78 -12.65
CA GLN A 43 -15.85 -0.12 -13.51
C GLN A 43 -14.44 -0.12 -12.87
N ALA A 44 -14.34 0.21 -11.57
CA ALA A 44 -13.09 0.16 -10.83
C ALA A 44 -12.55 -1.27 -10.68
N LEU A 45 -13.44 -2.24 -10.38
CA LEU A 45 -13.07 -3.65 -10.32
C LEU A 45 -12.62 -4.20 -11.68
N LEU A 46 -13.24 -3.79 -12.77
CA LEU A 46 -12.84 -4.19 -14.12
C LEU A 46 -11.43 -3.69 -14.43
N GLY A 47 -11.12 -2.44 -14.09
CA GLY A 47 -9.76 -1.92 -14.17
C GLY A 47 -8.76 -2.79 -13.39
N GLN A 48 -9.11 -3.21 -12.17
CA GLN A 48 -8.23 -4.03 -11.34
C GLN A 48 -8.02 -5.43 -11.91
N ILE A 49 -9.08 -6.15 -12.32
CA ILE A 49 -8.94 -7.52 -12.85
C ILE A 49 -8.23 -7.55 -14.21
N LEU A 50 -8.38 -6.52 -15.04
CA LEU A 50 -7.62 -6.36 -16.29
C LEU A 50 -6.13 -6.11 -16.02
N LEU A 51 -5.81 -5.35 -14.97
CA LEU A 51 -4.42 -5.11 -14.59
C LEU A 51 -3.74 -6.36 -14.04
N ASP A 52 -4.47 -7.18 -13.27
CA ASP A 52 -3.98 -8.38 -12.62
C ASP A 52 -4.05 -9.64 -13.51
N GLY A 53 -4.87 -9.63 -14.56
CA GLY A 53 -5.17 -10.82 -15.37
C GLY A 53 -6.04 -11.83 -14.63
N ARG A 54 -6.92 -11.40 -13.72
CA ARG A 54 -7.70 -12.28 -12.85
C ARG A 54 -9.06 -12.63 -13.46
N GLY A 55 -9.17 -13.84 -13.99
CA GLY A 55 -10.38 -14.33 -14.64
C GLY A 55 -10.64 -13.75 -16.03
N ILE A 56 -9.76 -12.90 -16.52
CA ILE A 56 -9.75 -12.24 -17.83
C ILE A 56 -8.29 -12.07 -18.25
N GLU A 57 -8.04 -11.99 -19.56
CA GLU A 57 -6.71 -11.68 -20.06
C GLU A 57 -6.22 -10.30 -19.57
N ARG A 58 -4.95 -10.23 -19.20
CA ARG A 58 -4.33 -8.99 -18.73
C ARG A 58 -4.24 -7.96 -19.86
N ASP A 59 -4.81 -6.77 -19.60
CA ASP A 59 -4.76 -5.63 -20.52
C ASP A 59 -4.58 -4.33 -19.73
N ALA A 60 -3.34 -3.92 -19.52
CA ALA A 60 -3.03 -2.72 -18.75
C ALA A 60 -3.51 -1.42 -19.41
N PRO A 61 -3.41 -1.21 -20.73
CA PRO A 61 -4.03 -0.08 -21.39
C PRO A 61 -5.55 0.01 -21.21
N LEU A 62 -6.25 -1.11 -21.30
CA LEU A 62 -7.69 -1.14 -21.08
C LEU A 62 -8.04 -0.93 -19.60
N ALA A 63 -7.24 -1.48 -18.68
CA ALA A 63 -7.36 -1.23 -17.25
C ALA A 63 -7.28 0.26 -16.92
N LEU A 64 -6.30 0.98 -17.49
CA LEU A 64 -6.15 2.43 -17.32
C LEU A 64 -7.43 3.17 -17.73
N ARG A 65 -8.00 2.83 -18.89
CA ARG A 65 -9.24 3.46 -19.37
C ARG A 65 -10.43 3.23 -18.42
N TRP A 66 -10.55 2.01 -17.87
CA TRP A 66 -11.62 1.72 -16.92
C TRP A 66 -11.43 2.47 -15.60
N PHE A 67 -10.19 2.64 -15.13
CA PHE A 67 -9.92 3.50 -13.97
C PHE A 67 -10.24 4.96 -14.27
N GLU A 68 -9.98 5.47 -15.48
CA GLU A 68 -10.39 6.82 -15.91
C GLU A 68 -11.90 7.00 -15.85
N ILE A 69 -12.65 6.04 -16.41
CA ILE A 69 -14.12 6.07 -16.40
C ILE A 69 -14.63 6.07 -14.96
N ALA A 70 -14.17 5.15 -14.12
CA ALA A 70 -14.60 5.06 -12.72
C ALA A 70 -14.23 6.33 -11.93
N ALA A 71 -13.02 6.86 -12.11
CA ALA A 71 -12.57 8.07 -11.45
C ALA A 71 -13.37 9.32 -11.87
N ASN A 72 -13.75 9.42 -13.13
CA ASN A 72 -14.60 10.50 -13.63
C ASN A 72 -16.05 10.39 -13.11
N ASN A 73 -16.48 9.18 -12.77
CA ASN A 73 -17.77 8.92 -12.09
C ASN A 73 -17.63 9.01 -10.55
N GLY A 74 -16.55 9.59 -10.02
CA GLY A 74 -16.38 9.87 -8.59
C GLY A 74 -15.74 8.76 -7.76
N HIS A 75 -15.25 7.65 -8.36
CA HIS A 75 -14.64 6.57 -7.61
C HIS A 75 -13.23 6.96 -7.13
N VAL A 76 -13.09 7.28 -5.85
CA VAL A 76 -11.85 7.82 -5.27
C VAL A 76 -10.69 6.82 -5.34
N MET A 77 -10.93 5.52 -5.08
CA MET A 77 -9.89 4.51 -5.21
C MET A 77 -9.40 4.36 -6.66
N ALA A 78 -10.31 4.45 -7.66
CA ALA A 78 -9.89 4.45 -9.07
C ALA A 78 -9.01 5.66 -9.40
N ARG A 79 -9.28 6.81 -8.78
CA ARG A 79 -8.42 8.00 -8.88
C ARG A 79 -7.00 7.70 -8.36
N ASN A 80 -6.90 7.03 -7.22
CA ASN A 80 -5.61 6.58 -6.69
C ASN A 80 -4.93 5.54 -7.62
N MET A 81 -5.69 4.61 -8.21
CA MET A 81 -5.16 3.64 -9.16
C MET A 81 -4.61 4.30 -10.43
N LEU A 82 -5.24 5.38 -10.93
CA LEU A 82 -4.66 6.20 -12.01
C LEU A 82 -3.31 6.78 -11.64
N GLY A 83 -3.18 7.29 -10.41
CA GLY A 83 -1.89 7.74 -9.90
C GLY A 83 -0.83 6.64 -9.98
N ARG A 84 -1.16 5.42 -9.57
CA ARG A 84 -0.26 4.26 -9.65
C ARG A 84 0.05 3.85 -11.09
N CYS A 85 -0.94 3.88 -11.97
CA CYS A 85 -0.72 3.60 -13.40
C CYS A 85 0.31 4.56 -14.00
N HIS A 86 0.18 5.84 -13.76
CA HIS A 86 1.14 6.85 -14.21
C HIS A 86 2.49 6.76 -13.50
N GLU A 87 2.52 6.40 -12.21
CA GLU A 87 3.77 6.25 -11.46
C GLU A 87 4.63 5.10 -11.98
N HIS A 88 3.99 3.98 -12.33
CA HIS A 88 4.67 2.73 -12.68
C HIS A 88 4.63 2.41 -14.18
N GLY A 89 3.94 3.21 -14.99
CA GLY A 89 3.80 2.98 -16.42
C GLY A 89 2.85 1.81 -16.76
N TRP A 90 1.82 1.57 -15.93
CA TRP A 90 0.85 0.53 -16.21
C TRP A 90 -0.18 1.00 -17.25
N GLY A 91 -0.03 0.52 -18.46
CA GLY A 91 -0.90 0.90 -19.59
C GLY A 91 -0.62 2.25 -20.21
N CYS A 92 0.39 2.99 -19.76
CA CYS A 92 0.85 4.27 -20.29
C CYS A 92 2.36 4.43 -20.06
N LEU A 93 2.96 5.50 -20.60
CA LEU A 93 4.32 5.87 -20.20
C LEU A 93 4.31 6.41 -18.77
N PRO A 94 5.36 6.12 -17.96
CA PRO A 94 5.49 6.67 -16.62
C PRO A 94 5.50 8.22 -16.64
N ASP A 95 4.65 8.82 -15.79
CA ASP A 95 4.58 10.27 -15.61
C ASP A 95 4.33 10.61 -14.14
N ALA A 96 5.38 11.00 -13.43
CA ALA A 96 5.31 11.34 -12.01
C ALA A 96 4.45 12.60 -11.73
N ARG A 97 4.31 13.54 -12.68
CA ARG A 97 3.46 14.72 -12.51
C ARG A 97 1.98 14.34 -12.57
N GLN A 98 1.61 13.49 -13.53
CA GLN A 98 0.26 12.94 -13.60
C GLN A 98 -0.07 12.09 -12.37
N ALA A 99 0.88 11.24 -11.94
CA ALA A 99 0.73 10.45 -10.71
C ALA A 99 0.43 11.36 -9.51
N ALA A 100 1.21 12.42 -9.33
CA ALA A 100 1.02 13.39 -8.24
C ALA A 100 -0.34 14.09 -8.30
N ALA A 101 -0.79 14.48 -9.51
CA ALA A 101 -2.09 15.11 -9.69
C ALA A 101 -3.24 14.19 -9.25
N HIS A 102 -3.20 12.92 -9.65
CA HIS A 102 -4.22 11.94 -9.26
C HIS A 102 -4.17 11.60 -7.76
N TYR A 103 -2.97 11.41 -7.18
CA TYR A 103 -2.82 11.16 -5.74
C TYR A 103 -3.29 12.35 -4.91
N ARG A 104 -2.99 13.58 -5.33
CA ARG A 104 -3.47 14.80 -4.66
C ARG A 104 -5.00 14.87 -4.61
N LEU A 105 -5.68 14.51 -5.72
CA LEU A 105 -7.14 14.47 -5.78
C LEU A 105 -7.71 13.37 -4.86
N ALA A 106 -7.10 12.18 -4.85
CA ALA A 106 -7.50 11.09 -3.97
C ALA A 106 -7.26 11.42 -2.48
N ALA A 107 -6.13 12.07 -2.17
CA ALA A 107 -5.80 12.58 -0.84
C ALA A 107 -6.78 13.68 -0.38
N GLY A 108 -7.12 14.61 -1.27
CA GLY A 108 -8.10 15.66 -1.00
C GLY A 108 -9.52 15.12 -0.74
N ALA A 109 -9.84 13.95 -1.28
CA ALA A 109 -11.07 13.22 -0.98
C ALA A 109 -10.95 12.35 0.32
N GLY A 110 -9.84 12.44 1.04
CA GLY A 110 -9.64 11.76 2.32
C GLY A 110 -9.22 10.30 2.22
N LEU A 111 -8.85 9.78 1.04
CA LEU A 111 -8.40 8.41 0.90
C LEU A 111 -7.01 8.21 1.53
N ASP A 112 -6.88 7.30 2.46
CA ASP A 112 -5.64 6.97 3.18
C ASP A 112 -4.50 6.55 2.24
N TRP A 113 -4.77 5.70 1.25
CA TRP A 113 -3.82 5.33 0.20
C TRP A 113 -3.42 6.52 -0.67
N GLY A 114 -4.35 7.43 -0.96
CA GLY A 114 -4.09 8.67 -1.69
C GLY A 114 -3.15 9.59 -0.91
N LEU A 115 -3.43 9.78 0.38
CA LEU A 115 -2.59 10.53 1.31
C LEU A 115 -1.18 9.94 1.40
N TYR A 116 -1.06 8.62 1.60
CA TYR A 116 0.22 7.92 1.66
C TYR A 116 1.03 8.09 0.37
N ASN A 117 0.43 7.84 -0.79
CA ASN A 117 1.12 7.93 -2.08
C ASN A 117 1.54 9.37 -2.40
N TYR A 118 0.65 10.34 -2.15
CA TYR A 118 0.97 11.74 -2.35
C TYR A 118 2.10 12.21 -1.42
N ALA A 119 2.08 11.81 -0.15
CA ALA A 119 3.13 12.10 0.82
C ALA A 119 4.50 11.57 0.38
N ASN A 120 4.56 10.35 -0.21
CA ASN A 120 5.82 9.81 -0.76
C ASN A 120 6.39 10.69 -1.88
N LEU A 121 5.53 11.22 -2.75
CA LEU A 121 5.97 12.13 -3.82
C LEU A 121 6.43 13.48 -3.27
N LEU A 122 5.72 14.05 -2.30
CA LEU A 122 6.11 15.28 -1.60
C LEU A 122 7.45 15.12 -0.87
N ALA A 123 7.64 14.00 -0.16
CA ALA A 123 8.87 13.73 0.58
C ALA A 123 10.10 13.62 -0.33
N THR A 124 9.92 13.14 -1.56
CA THR A 124 11.02 12.88 -2.51
C THR A 124 11.16 13.93 -3.61
N GLY A 125 10.19 14.82 -3.76
CA GLY A 125 10.17 15.80 -4.86
C GLY A 125 9.88 15.17 -6.24
N ARG A 126 9.34 13.96 -6.26
CA ARG A 126 9.09 13.24 -7.52
C ARG A 126 7.76 13.69 -8.14
N GLY A 127 7.84 14.40 -9.27
CA GLY A 127 6.67 14.94 -9.98
C GLY A 127 6.02 16.17 -9.33
N VAL A 128 6.49 16.57 -8.15
CA VAL A 128 6.08 17.77 -7.40
C VAL A 128 7.31 18.41 -6.76
N VAL A 129 7.19 19.63 -6.31
CA VAL A 129 8.22 20.24 -5.46
C VAL A 129 8.25 19.52 -4.11
N ALA A 130 9.45 19.18 -3.64
CA ALA A 130 9.61 18.53 -2.33
C ALA A 130 9.09 19.43 -1.22
N ASP A 131 8.25 18.87 -0.35
CA ASP A 131 7.67 19.55 0.80
C ASP A 131 7.50 18.55 1.95
N GLN A 132 8.46 18.61 2.89
CA GLN A 132 8.47 17.70 4.04
C GLN A 132 7.33 18.00 5.04
N ALA A 133 6.90 19.25 5.14
CA ALA A 133 5.82 19.62 6.04
C ALA A 133 4.46 19.12 5.52
N ALA A 134 4.21 19.27 4.22
CA ALA A 134 3.03 18.71 3.58
C ALA A 134 3.05 17.16 3.60
N ALA A 135 4.21 16.53 3.39
CA ALA A 135 4.36 15.08 3.50
C ALA A 135 4.01 14.58 4.91
N LEU A 136 4.55 15.25 5.95
CA LEU A 136 4.24 14.95 7.36
C LEU A 136 2.74 15.03 7.64
N ALA A 137 2.08 16.10 7.18
CA ALA A 137 0.65 16.30 7.37
C ALA A 137 -0.17 15.15 6.73
N CYS A 138 0.17 14.76 5.50
CA CYS A 138 -0.48 13.65 4.81
C CYS A 138 -0.22 12.29 5.49
N TYR A 139 1.03 12.00 5.91
CA TYR A 139 1.33 10.77 6.67
C TYR A 139 0.56 10.72 7.98
N ARG A 140 0.51 11.84 8.72
CA ARG A 140 -0.26 11.93 9.96
C ARG A 140 -1.73 11.64 9.73
N GLN A 141 -2.37 12.30 8.76
CA GLN A 141 -3.78 12.10 8.46
C GLN A 141 -4.08 10.65 8.06
N ALA A 142 -3.27 10.02 7.22
CA ALA A 142 -3.42 8.62 6.85
C ALA A 142 -3.19 7.67 8.05
N ALA A 143 -2.22 7.97 8.92
CA ALA A 143 -1.93 7.20 10.13
C ALA A 143 -3.11 7.25 11.12
N GLU A 144 -3.72 8.42 11.31
CA GLU A 144 -4.90 8.61 12.15
C GLU A 144 -6.11 7.81 11.63
N GLN A 145 -6.20 7.59 10.31
CA GLN A 145 -7.22 6.74 9.67
C GLN A 145 -6.92 5.23 9.75
N GLY A 146 -5.78 4.84 10.30
CA GLY A 146 -5.41 3.42 10.44
C GLY A 146 -4.47 2.87 9.38
N HIS A 147 -3.95 3.69 8.45
CA HIS A 147 -3.04 3.23 7.41
C HIS A 147 -1.67 2.83 7.98
N ALA A 148 -1.41 1.54 8.08
CA ALA A 148 -0.26 0.97 8.79
C ALA A 148 1.10 1.51 8.31
N LYS A 149 1.31 1.62 6.99
CA LYS A 149 2.56 2.15 6.42
C LYS A 149 2.76 3.62 6.77
N SER A 150 1.68 4.41 6.80
CA SER A 150 1.74 5.82 7.19
C SER A 150 2.02 5.98 8.68
N MET A 151 1.51 5.08 9.54
CA MET A 151 1.87 5.06 10.96
C MET A 151 3.38 4.92 11.16
N ASN A 152 4.03 4.00 10.45
CA ASN A 152 5.48 3.83 10.51
C ASN A 152 6.22 5.08 10.00
N LEU A 153 5.82 5.65 8.86
CA LEU A 153 6.48 6.83 8.31
C LEU A 153 6.27 8.06 9.20
N TYR A 154 5.07 8.26 9.74
CA TYR A 154 4.80 9.33 10.68
C TYR A 154 5.66 9.19 11.96
N GLY A 155 5.78 7.97 12.50
CA GLY A 155 6.70 7.68 13.61
C GLY A 155 8.14 8.05 13.28
N ARG A 156 8.64 7.74 12.09
CA ARG A 156 10.00 8.12 11.65
C ARG A 156 10.19 9.64 11.56
N TYR A 157 9.19 10.36 11.08
CA TYR A 157 9.25 11.84 11.06
C TYR A 157 9.35 12.42 12.46
N LEU A 158 8.60 11.88 13.43
CA LEU A 158 8.67 12.28 14.84
C LEU A 158 10.01 11.91 15.47
N GLU A 159 10.53 10.71 15.21
CA GLU A 159 11.82 10.25 15.75
C GLU A 159 12.99 11.10 15.26
N GLN A 160 13.01 11.44 13.98
CA GLN A 160 14.10 12.18 13.34
C GLN A 160 13.92 13.70 13.40
N GLY A 161 12.77 14.19 13.85
CA GLY A 161 12.49 15.62 13.86
C GLY A 161 12.33 16.22 12.44
N MET A 162 11.87 15.44 11.47
CA MET A 162 11.69 15.92 10.09
C MET A 162 10.42 16.77 9.99
N ALA A 163 10.62 18.06 9.68
CA ALA A 163 9.55 19.07 9.61
C ALA A 163 8.69 19.20 10.89
N THR A 164 9.17 18.69 12.03
CA THR A 164 8.54 18.77 13.36
C THR A 164 9.62 18.68 14.43
N ALA A 165 9.26 18.96 15.69
CA ALA A 165 10.15 18.66 16.81
C ALA A 165 10.30 17.14 17.00
N THR A 166 11.46 16.70 17.45
CA THR A 166 11.71 15.30 17.78
C THR A 166 10.84 14.87 18.97
N ASP A 167 10.10 13.78 18.79
CA ASP A 167 9.30 13.14 19.85
C ASP A 167 9.42 11.61 19.74
N ARG A 168 10.41 11.08 20.43
CA ARG A 168 10.70 9.62 20.43
C ARG A 168 9.61 8.80 21.09
N GLN A 169 8.93 9.37 22.12
CA GLN A 169 7.84 8.66 22.77
C GLN A 169 6.64 8.50 21.83
N ALA A 170 6.21 9.56 21.19
CA ALA A 170 5.15 9.49 20.19
C ALA A 170 5.55 8.60 19.00
N ALA A 171 6.81 8.66 18.54
CA ALA A 171 7.30 7.78 17.50
C ALA A 171 7.15 6.29 17.86
N TYR A 172 7.55 5.92 19.08
CA TYR A 172 7.41 4.57 19.60
C TYR A 172 5.95 4.09 19.61
N GLU A 173 5.01 4.94 20.04
CA GLU A 173 3.57 4.63 20.05
C GLU A 173 3.04 4.37 18.63
N TRP A 174 3.49 5.17 17.64
CA TRP A 174 3.11 4.98 16.25
C TRP A 174 3.74 3.72 15.64
N TYR A 175 4.98 3.37 15.99
CA TYR A 175 5.59 2.10 15.60
C TYR A 175 4.83 0.91 16.16
N GLN A 176 4.39 0.97 17.44
CA GLN A 176 3.55 -0.08 18.02
C GLN A 176 2.23 -0.26 17.26
N ARG A 177 1.56 0.84 16.91
CA ARG A 177 0.31 0.78 16.13
C ARG A 177 0.53 0.20 14.75
N SER A 178 1.57 0.62 14.04
CA SER A 178 1.96 0.09 12.73
C SER A 178 2.29 -1.41 12.78
N ALA A 179 3.09 -1.83 13.76
CA ALA A 179 3.48 -3.23 13.96
C ALA A 179 2.28 -4.14 14.22
N ARG A 180 1.37 -3.71 15.09
CA ARG A 180 0.11 -4.44 15.40
C ARG A 180 -0.84 -4.50 14.21
N ALA A 181 -0.80 -3.50 13.32
CA ALA A 181 -1.55 -3.49 12.07
C ALA A 181 -0.87 -4.35 10.96
N GLY A 182 0.23 -5.04 11.26
CA GLY A 182 0.89 -6.01 10.39
C GLY A 182 1.89 -5.42 9.39
N ASP A 183 2.23 -4.13 9.49
CA ASP A 183 3.27 -3.56 8.64
C ASP A 183 4.67 -4.01 9.08
N PHE A 184 5.35 -4.77 8.23
CA PHE A 184 6.68 -5.32 8.54
C PHE A 184 7.75 -4.23 8.75
N ARG A 185 7.59 -3.04 8.15
CA ARG A 185 8.48 -1.90 8.42
C ARG A 185 8.25 -1.34 9.81
N GLY A 186 6.98 -1.24 10.22
CA GLY A 186 6.60 -0.84 11.58
C GLY A 186 7.07 -1.85 12.62
N GLN A 187 6.99 -3.15 12.31
CA GLN A 187 7.52 -4.22 13.16
C GLN A 187 9.03 -4.08 13.36
N PHE A 188 9.78 -3.81 12.28
CA PHE A 188 11.21 -3.58 12.35
C PHE A 188 11.57 -2.30 13.12
N SER A 189 10.88 -1.19 12.87
CA SER A 189 11.11 0.08 13.60
C SER A 189 10.81 -0.07 15.10
N LEU A 190 9.73 -0.77 15.45
CA LEU A 190 9.41 -1.09 16.84
C LEU A 190 10.48 -1.97 17.48
N ALA A 191 10.93 -2.99 16.76
CA ALA A 191 11.98 -3.89 17.23
C ALA A 191 13.28 -3.14 17.50
N THR A 192 13.70 -2.24 16.61
CA THR A 192 14.89 -1.40 16.80
C THR A 192 14.75 -0.52 18.04
N ALA A 193 13.62 0.17 18.21
CA ALA A 193 13.38 1.01 19.38
C ALA A 193 13.36 0.20 20.71
N LEU A 194 12.81 -1.00 20.69
CA LEU A 194 12.83 -1.93 21.84
C LEU A 194 14.25 -2.41 22.16
N PHE A 195 15.02 -2.72 21.13
CA PHE A 195 16.40 -3.15 21.27
C PHE A 195 17.27 -2.06 21.90
N GLU A 196 17.17 -0.82 21.41
CA GLU A 196 17.85 0.35 21.97
C GLU A 196 17.45 0.62 23.43
N ALA A 197 16.21 0.31 23.79
CA ALA A 197 15.72 0.39 25.17
C ALA A 197 16.12 -0.80 26.07
N GLY A 198 16.93 -1.74 25.56
CA GLY A 198 17.38 -2.93 26.29
C GLY A 198 16.33 -4.04 26.42
N ARG A 199 15.16 -3.92 25.77
CA ARG A 199 14.05 -4.89 25.80
C ARG A 199 14.25 -5.97 24.74
N VAL A 200 15.36 -6.71 24.83
CA VAL A 200 15.89 -7.56 23.75
C VAL A 200 14.94 -8.67 23.34
N GLU A 201 14.33 -9.41 24.28
CA GLU A 201 13.41 -10.50 23.96
C GLU A 201 12.17 -10.01 23.16
N GLN A 202 11.67 -8.84 23.50
CA GLN A 202 10.56 -8.25 22.77
C GLN A 202 11.00 -7.73 21.39
N ALA A 203 12.22 -7.22 21.29
CA ALA A 203 12.80 -6.81 20.02
C ALA A 203 12.96 -8.02 19.08
N LEU A 204 13.49 -9.13 19.56
CA LEU A 204 13.64 -10.37 18.80
C LEU A 204 12.31 -10.83 18.21
N HIS A 205 11.25 -10.88 19.02
CA HIS A 205 9.91 -11.25 18.56
C HIS A 205 9.44 -10.37 17.38
N TRP A 206 9.60 -9.05 17.46
CA TRP A 206 9.15 -8.15 16.39
C TRP A 206 10.07 -8.20 15.14
N PHE A 207 11.36 -8.43 15.31
CA PHE A 207 12.25 -8.69 14.18
C PHE A 207 11.87 -9.98 13.44
N GLU A 208 11.51 -11.06 14.15
CA GLU A 208 11.03 -12.30 13.56
C GLU A 208 9.73 -12.10 12.76
N GLN A 209 8.79 -11.32 13.30
CA GLN A 209 7.57 -10.97 12.58
C GLN A 209 7.88 -10.17 11.31
N ALA A 210 8.80 -9.22 11.36
CA ALA A 210 9.23 -8.44 10.20
C ALA A 210 9.95 -9.31 9.15
N LEU A 211 10.74 -10.29 9.58
CA LEU A 211 11.39 -11.27 8.70
C LEU A 211 10.36 -12.11 7.95
N ALA A 212 9.35 -12.63 8.65
CA ALA A 212 8.33 -13.49 8.08
C ALA A 212 7.51 -12.79 6.98
N ASN A 213 7.23 -11.49 7.14
CA ASN A 213 6.33 -10.73 6.28
C ASN A 213 7.07 -9.81 5.29
N GLY A 214 8.38 -9.64 5.42
CA GLY A 214 9.19 -8.71 4.65
C GLY A 214 9.36 -9.11 3.18
N ASN A 215 9.27 -8.15 2.27
CA ASN A 215 9.54 -8.35 0.85
C ASN A 215 11.02 -8.09 0.51
N LEU A 216 11.44 -8.40 -0.73
CA LEU A 216 12.81 -8.26 -1.21
C LEU A 216 13.40 -6.85 -0.97
N ASN A 217 12.64 -5.79 -1.26
CA ASN A 217 13.14 -4.41 -1.08
C ASN A 217 13.34 -4.07 0.40
N PHE A 218 12.49 -4.58 1.28
CA PHE A 218 12.64 -4.44 2.72
C PHE A 218 13.89 -5.20 3.20
N MET A 219 14.06 -6.46 2.79
CA MET A 219 15.23 -7.26 3.19
C MET A 219 16.55 -6.64 2.75
N ARG A 220 16.62 -6.06 1.55
CA ARG A 220 17.81 -5.34 1.06
C ARG A 220 18.22 -4.18 1.96
N VAL A 221 17.26 -3.51 2.60
CA VAL A 221 17.50 -2.36 3.47
C VAL A 221 17.78 -2.81 4.91
N CYS A 222 16.95 -3.71 5.44
CA CYS A 222 16.95 -4.03 6.86
C CYS A 222 18.03 -5.06 7.25
N THR A 223 18.45 -5.95 6.34
CA THR A 223 19.52 -6.93 6.64
C THR A 223 20.82 -6.22 7.04
N PRO A 224 21.38 -5.26 6.26
CA PRO A 224 22.59 -4.54 6.67
C PRO A 224 22.39 -3.74 7.97
N MET A 225 21.21 -3.16 8.18
CA MET A 225 20.92 -2.41 9.41
C MET A 225 20.97 -3.32 10.64
N LEU A 226 20.39 -4.52 10.56
CA LEU A 226 20.43 -5.50 11.64
C LEU A 226 21.84 -5.99 11.93
N GLU A 227 22.64 -6.23 10.90
CA GLU A 227 24.05 -6.62 11.03
C GLU A 227 24.91 -5.53 11.69
N GLN A 228 24.64 -4.26 11.39
CA GLN A 228 25.35 -3.12 11.98
C GLN A 228 25.07 -2.94 13.49
N LEU A 229 23.99 -3.49 14.02
CA LEU A 229 23.76 -3.48 15.47
C LEU A 229 24.83 -4.27 16.24
N GLY A 230 25.50 -5.24 15.59
CA GLY A 230 26.70 -5.88 16.09
C GLY A 230 26.56 -6.66 17.39
N ASP A 231 25.35 -6.98 17.81
CA ASP A 231 25.06 -7.65 19.07
C ASP A 231 24.96 -9.17 18.86
N GLU A 232 25.71 -9.94 19.66
CA GLU A 232 25.75 -11.40 19.56
C GLU A 232 24.36 -12.05 19.69
N ARG A 233 23.44 -11.44 20.47
CA ARG A 233 22.07 -11.91 20.66
C ARG A 233 21.25 -11.86 19.37
N LEU A 234 21.64 -11.01 18.41
CA LEU A 234 21.01 -10.87 17.10
C LEU A 234 21.69 -11.74 16.02
N GLY A 235 22.81 -12.39 16.30
CA GLY A 235 23.62 -13.10 15.31
C GLY A 235 22.84 -14.15 14.51
N GLY A 236 22.06 -14.99 15.19
CA GLY A 236 21.21 -15.99 14.52
C GLY A 236 20.10 -15.36 13.66
N LEU A 237 19.54 -14.26 14.13
CA LEU A 237 18.49 -13.52 13.40
C LEU A 237 19.08 -12.80 12.18
N ALA A 238 20.24 -12.15 12.30
CA ALA A 238 20.92 -11.51 11.17
C ALA A 238 21.25 -12.52 10.05
N GLN A 239 21.67 -13.74 10.43
CA GLN A 239 21.85 -14.82 9.48
C GLN A 239 20.54 -15.23 8.80
N ALA A 240 19.42 -15.32 9.53
CA ALA A 240 18.11 -15.63 8.96
C ALA A 240 17.64 -14.55 7.96
N TYR A 241 17.86 -13.26 8.27
CA TYR A 241 17.59 -12.16 7.35
C TYR A 241 18.40 -12.26 6.05
N ARG A 242 19.69 -12.61 6.15
CA ARG A 242 20.56 -12.81 4.99
C ARG A 242 20.08 -13.95 4.11
N LEU A 243 19.79 -15.11 4.70
CA LEU A 243 19.27 -16.26 3.96
C LEU A 243 17.94 -15.96 3.26
N ARG A 244 17.05 -15.22 3.95
CA ARG A 244 15.78 -14.82 3.33
C ARG A 244 15.99 -13.83 2.18
N LEU A 245 16.91 -12.91 2.31
CA LEU A 245 17.31 -11.98 1.23
C LEU A 245 17.80 -12.74 0.00
N GLU A 246 18.69 -13.72 0.18
CA GLU A 246 19.23 -14.56 -0.89
C GLU A 246 18.12 -15.36 -1.60
N GLN A 247 17.22 -15.98 -0.83
CA GLN A 247 16.05 -16.68 -1.38
C GLN A 247 15.18 -15.78 -2.25
N LEU A 248 14.80 -14.59 -1.73
CA LEU A 248 13.96 -13.64 -2.47
C LEU A 248 14.66 -13.08 -3.72
N GLN A 249 15.98 -12.98 -3.72
CA GLN A 249 16.76 -12.61 -4.90
C GLN A 249 16.74 -13.69 -5.98
N GLN A 250 16.80 -14.97 -5.59
CA GLN A 250 16.70 -16.11 -6.51
C GLN A 250 15.30 -16.25 -7.10
N GLU A 251 14.25 -16.02 -6.28
CA GLU A 251 12.85 -16.03 -6.75
C GLU A 251 12.53 -14.90 -7.75
N ALA A 252 13.31 -13.81 -7.74
CA ALA A 252 13.11 -12.63 -8.57
C ALA A 252 13.99 -12.59 -9.84
N ALA A 253 14.91 -13.56 -10.02
CA ALA A 253 15.84 -13.66 -11.15
C ALA A 253 15.25 -14.47 -12.31
#